data_49d6d1a7c9a455449fcf1078697ff62d
#
_entry.id   49d6d1a7c9a455449fcf1078697ff62d
#
_cell.length_a   1.000
_cell.length_b   1.000
_cell.length_c   1.000
_cell.angle_alpha   90.00
_cell.angle_beta   90.00
_cell.angle_gamma   90.00
#
_symmetry.space_group_name_H-M   'P 1'
#
loop_
_entity.id
_entity.type
_entity.pdbx_description
1 polymer ?
#
loop_
_entity_poly.entity_id
_entity_poly.type
_entity_poly.pdbx_seq_one_letter_code
_entity_poly.pdbx_strand_id
1 'polypeptide(L)'
;MPLFFSFIKMKNIKVAINGFGRIGRTLFRILHEREGIEVVAVNDVADLKPLAHLLKYDSIHRTFSADVQTSENGFIVDGNPVSYSQESDLDKVCWTNCDVVIEATGKFLTKSDLQKHLKAGASKVILSAPPIGDSIKMIVLGVNDSILKSSDLIVSNASCTTNSAAPMVQLIDTFFGVEQAYITTIHSYTTDQSLHDTPHKDLRRARAGALSIIPTTTGAAKAVSKIFPHLEIGGCGIRVPVPNGSLTDITFVVKKNCTIEQVNRVFLEASKNSHKNYVSYTEDPIVSIDVVGNTSSCLFDAQLTSVLGKMVKIVSWYDNETGYANRLADLIFRIN
;
A
#
# COMPACT_ATOMS: atom_id res chain seq x y z
N MET A 1 -46.53 -19.44 -8.71
CA MET A 1 -46.11 -18.11 -8.30
C MET A 1 -44.59 -18.10 -8.30
N PRO A 2 -43.91 -17.36 -9.18
CA PRO A 2 -42.47 -17.22 -9.11
C PRO A 2 -42.14 -16.27 -7.97
N LEU A 3 -41.29 -16.72 -7.05
CA LEU A 3 -40.71 -15.92 -5.99
C LEU A 3 -39.75 -14.91 -6.65
N PHE A 4 -40.18 -13.67 -6.73
CA PHE A 4 -39.28 -12.55 -7.04
C PHE A 4 -38.33 -12.36 -5.84
N PHE A 5 -37.13 -12.91 -5.90
CA PHE A 5 -36.03 -12.44 -5.05
C PHE A 5 -35.68 -11.01 -5.48
N SER A 6 -36.20 -10.06 -4.74
CA SER A 6 -35.73 -8.70 -4.79
C SER A 6 -34.27 -8.70 -4.32
N PHE A 7 -33.31 -8.66 -5.26
CA PHE A 7 -31.93 -8.33 -4.95
C PHE A 7 -31.92 -6.89 -4.41
N ILE A 8 -31.79 -6.73 -3.11
CA ILE A 8 -31.46 -5.45 -2.52
C ILE A 8 -30.09 -5.09 -3.07
N LYS A 9 -30.05 -4.18 -4.07
CA LYS A 9 -28.81 -3.64 -4.61
C LYS A 9 -28.09 -2.94 -3.46
N MET A 10 -27.04 -3.55 -2.92
CA MET A 10 -26.24 -2.91 -1.88
C MET A 10 -25.73 -1.57 -2.41
N LYS A 11 -25.84 -0.52 -1.60
CA LYS A 11 -25.37 0.81 -1.97
C LYS A 11 -23.84 0.75 -2.14
N ASN A 12 -23.33 1.17 -3.30
CA ASN A 12 -21.90 1.27 -3.51
C ASN A 12 -21.28 2.29 -2.55
N ILE A 13 -20.10 1.96 -2.02
CA ILE A 13 -19.26 2.89 -1.26
C ILE A 13 -18.67 3.89 -2.25
N LYS A 14 -18.93 5.17 -2.04
CA LYS A 14 -18.46 6.24 -2.90
C LYS A 14 -17.09 6.74 -2.45
N VAL A 15 -16.11 6.59 -3.30
CA VAL A 15 -14.71 6.90 -3.03
C VAL A 15 -14.26 8.11 -3.86
N ALA A 16 -13.55 9.03 -3.21
CA ALA A 16 -12.78 10.06 -3.89
C ALA A 16 -11.28 9.85 -3.66
N ILE A 17 -10.47 10.24 -4.65
CA ILE A 17 -9.02 10.09 -4.61
C ILE A 17 -8.37 11.47 -4.70
N ASN A 18 -7.65 11.86 -3.67
CA ASN A 18 -6.82 13.07 -3.66
C ASN A 18 -5.36 12.69 -3.97
N GLY A 19 -4.87 13.10 -5.13
CA GLY A 19 -3.58 12.69 -5.69
C GLY A 19 -3.70 11.52 -6.68
N PHE A 20 -3.58 11.81 -7.96
CA PHE A 20 -3.73 10.85 -9.05
C PHE A 20 -2.39 10.43 -9.65
N GLY A 21 -1.38 10.29 -8.76
CA GLY A 21 -0.06 9.72 -9.05
C GLY A 21 -0.11 8.21 -9.31
N ARG A 22 1.03 7.53 -9.16
CA ARG A 22 1.13 6.07 -9.36
C ARG A 22 0.08 5.31 -8.54
N ILE A 23 0.06 5.52 -7.22
CA ILE A 23 -0.85 4.80 -6.30
C ILE A 23 -2.31 5.16 -6.56
N GLY A 24 -2.64 6.45 -6.76
CA GLY A 24 -4.01 6.87 -7.04
C GLY A 24 -4.57 6.21 -8.31
N ARG A 25 -3.80 6.16 -9.40
CA ARG A 25 -4.21 5.51 -10.65
C ARG A 25 -4.29 3.98 -10.55
N THR A 26 -3.32 3.35 -9.88
CA THR A 26 -3.36 1.89 -9.64
C THR A 26 -4.57 1.53 -8.79
N LEU A 27 -4.85 2.30 -7.74
CA LEU A 27 -6.03 2.12 -6.91
C LEU A 27 -7.33 2.31 -7.73
N PHE A 28 -7.40 3.36 -8.55
CA PHE A 28 -8.57 3.60 -9.41
C PHE A 28 -8.90 2.38 -10.28
N ARG A 29 -7.90 1.80 -10.95
CA ARG A 29 -8.06 0.61 -11.80
C ARG A 29 -8.58 -0.58 -10.99
N ILE A 30 -8.05 -0.81 -9.79
CA ILE A 30 -8.48 -1.88 -8.88
C ILE A 30 -9.93 -1.66 -8.43
N LEU A 31 -10.28 -0.44 -8.03
CA LEU A 31 -11.64 -0.12 -7.56
C LEU A 31 -12.67 -0.21 -8.68
N HIS A 32 -12.29 0.11 -9.92
CA HIS A 32 -13.16 -0.01 -11.08
C HIS A 32 -13.61 -1.46 -11.34
N GLU A 33 -12.76 -2.43 -11.02
CA GLU A 33 -13.03 -3.87 -11.17
C GLU A 33 -13.70 -4.50 -9.93
N ARG A 34 -13.85 -3.74 -8.83
CA ARG A 34 -14.44 -4.26 -7.58
C ARG A 34 -15.90 -3.89 -7.44
N GLU A 35 -16.74 -4.92 -7.21
CA GLU A 35 -18.15 -4.72 -6.85
C GLU A 35 -18.31 -4.00 -5.51
N GLY A 36 -19.36 -3.20 -5.38
CA GLY A 36 -19.71 -2.51 -4.14
C GLY A 36 -18.92 -1.21 -3.88
N ILE A 37 -18.08 -0.78 -4.81
CA ILE A 37 -17.34 0.50 -4.75
C ILE A 37 -17.56 1.28 -6.05
N GLU A 38 -17.57 2.61 -5.92
CA GLU A 38 -17.63 3.54 -7.04
C GLU A 38 -16.67 4.71 -6.79
N VAL A 39 -15.75 4.97 -7.71
CA VAL A 39 -14.93 6.18 -7.67
C VAL A 39 -15.74 7.33 -8.27
N VAL A 40 -16.07 8.31 -7.45
CA VAL A 40 -16.94 9.43 -7.84
C VAL A 40 -16.19 10.73 -8.13
N ALA A 41 -14.99 10.90 -7.58
CA ALA A 41 -14.20 12.11 -7.75
C ALA A 41 -12.69 11.85 -7.66
N VAL A 42 -11.94 12.68 -8.37
CA VAL A 42 -10.47 12.73 -8.33
C VAL A 42 -10.05 14.20 -8.21
N ASN A 43 -9.07 14.48 -7.36
CA ASN A 43 -8.38 15.76 -7.32
C ASN A 43 -6.87 15.55 -7.56
N ASP A 44 -6.27 16.38 -8.39
CA ASP A 44 -4.82 16.45 -8.60
C ASP A 44 -4.44 17.86 -9.09
N VAL A 45 -3.16 18.22 -9.05
CA VAL A 45 -2.66 19.51 -9.53
C VAL A 45 -2.30 19.51 -11.01
N ALA A 46 -2.22 18.34 -11.64
CA ALA A 46 -1.90 18.20 -13.07
C ALA A 46 -3.17 18.36 -13.92
N ASP A 47 -3.02 18.62 -15.21
CA ASP A 47 -4.14 18.74 -16.14
C ASP A 47 -4.86 17.40 -16.35
N LEU A 48 -6.17 17.46 -16.56
CA LEU A 48 -7.03 16.29 -16.75
C LEU A 48 -6.60 15.39 -17.92
N LYS A 49 -6.26 15.97 -19.08
CA LYS A 49 -5.92 15.21 -20.28
C LYS A 49 -4.67 14.33 -20.11
N PRO A 50 -3.53 14.80 -19.57
CA PRO A 50 -2.40 13.94 -19.23
C PRO A 50 -2.76 12.85 -18.22
N LEU A 51 -3.58 13.16 -17.21
CA LEU A 51 -4.00 12.17 -16.21
C LEU A 51 -4.88 11.06 -16.81
N ALA A 52 -5.79 11.40 -17.72
CA ALA A 52 -6.61 10.42 -18.44
C ALA A 52 -5.74 9.51 -19.32
N HIS A 53 -4.75 10.08 -20.01
CA HIS A 53 -3.78 9.31 -20.79
C HIS A 53 -2.99 8.34 -19.90
N LEU A 54 -2.49 8.81 -18.75
CA LEU A 54 -1.75 7.99 -17.80
C LEU A 54 -2.63 6.98 -17.01
N LEU A 55 -3.93 7.23 -16.91
CA LEU A 55 -4.87 6.22 -16.42
C LEU A 55 -5.04 5.10 -17.44
N LYS A 56 -5.15 5.43 -18.74
CA LYS A 56 -5.32 4.46 -19.82
C LYS A 56 -4.04 3.66 -20.07
N TYR A 57 -2.88 4.31 -20.11
CA TYR A 57 -1.60 3.70 -20.46
C TYR A 57 -0.63 3.76 -19.27
N ASP A 58 -0.07 2.63 -18.90
CA ASP A 58 0.90 2.52 -17.82
C ASP A 58 2.09 1.67 -18.27
N SER A 59 3.30 2.15 -18.06
CA SER A 59 4.52 1.48 -18.49
C SER A 59 4.78 0.16 -17.75
N ILE A 60 4.25 0.02 -16.54
CA ILE A 60 4.41 -1.16 -15.67
C ILE A 60 3.16 -2.05 -15.78
N HIS A 61 1.99 -1.48 -15.48
CA HIS A 61 0.72 -2.20 -15.39
C HIS A 61 -0.04 -2.30 -16.73
N ARG A 62 0.59 -1.86 -17.83
CA ARG A 62 0.06 -1.96 -19.21
C ARG A 62 -1.20 -1.11 -19.41
N THR A 63 -1.90 -1.37 -20.54
CA THR A 63 -3.11 -0.67 -20.89
C THR A 63 -4.27 -1.08 -20.00
N PHE A 64 -4.98 -0.09 -19.46
CA PHE A 64 -6.22 -0.33 -18.71
C PHE A 64 -7.31 -0.82 -19.67
N SER A 65 -8.05 -1.85 -19.26
CA SER A 65 -9.11 -2.47 -20.07
C SER A 65 -10.26 -1.53 -20.34
N ALA A 66 -10.64 -0.70 -19.35
CA ALA A 66 -11.76 0.23 -19.46
C ALA A 66 -11.57 1.29 -20.57
N ASP A 67 -12.66 1.76 -21.17
CA ASP A 67 -12.66 2.96 -22.00
C ASP A 67 -12.49 4.21 -21.13
N VAL A 68 -11.53 5.06 -21.48
CA VAL A 68 -11.22 6.27 -20.72
C VAL A 68 -11.31 7.48 -21.63
N GLN A 69 -12.29 8.32 -21.37
CA GLN A 69 -12.53 9.58 -22.05
C GLN A 69 -12.47 10.76 -21.06
N THR A 70 -12.46 11.98 -21.57
CA THR A 70 -12.55 13.20 -20.78
C THR A 70 -13.76 14.04 -21.19
N SER A 71 -14.34 14.74 -20.22
CA SER A 71 -15.38 15.76 -20.41
C SER A 71 -14.92 17.10 -19.78
N GLU A 72 -15.73 18.13 -19.87
CA GLU A 72 -15.47 19.41 -19.18
C GLU A 72 -15.37 19.23 -17.64
N ASN A 73 -16.08 18.26 -17.07
CA ASN A 73 -16.20 18.08 -15.62
C ASN A 73 -15.34 16.93 -15.05
N GLY A 74 -14.58 16.22 -15.89
CA GLY A 74 -13.72 15.13 -15.41
C GLY A 74 -13.57 13.97 -16.37
N PHE A 75 -13.35 12.78 -15.82
CA PHE A 75 -13.22 11.55 -16.59
C PHE A 75 -14.59 10.94 -16.90
N ILE A 76 -14.65 10.18 -18.00
CA ILE A 76 -15.73 9.23 -18.29
C ILE A 76 -15.04 7.86 -18.46
N VAL A 77 -15.34 6.92 -17.56
CA VAL A 77 -14.73 5.58 -17.59
C VAL A 77 -15.83 4.53 -17.74
N ASP A 78 -15.82 3.80 -18.87
CA ASP A 78 -16.89 2.89 -19.29
C ASP A 78 -18.28 3.55 -19.22
N GLY A 79 -18.37 4.81 -19.65
CA GLY A 79 -19.59 5.62 -19.64
C GLY A 79 -19.96 6.21 -18.28
N ASN A 80 -19.26 5.90 -17.19
CA ASN A 80 -19.51 6.42 -15.86
C ASN A 80 -18.72 7.72 -15.62
N PRO A 81 -19.38 8.82 -15.20
CA PRO A 81 -18.69 10.07 -14.94
C PRO A 81 -17.94 10.04 -13.59
N VAL A 82 -16.73 10.55 -13.60
CA VAL A 82 -15.90 10.76 -12.39
C VAL A 82 -15.49 12.23 -12.37
N SER A 83 -15.96 12.98 -11.38
CA SER A 83 -15.66 14.40 -11.25
C SER A 83 -14.18 14.65 -11.06
N TYR A 84 -13.67 15.73 -11.64
CA TYR A 84 -12.28 16.14 -11.52
C TYR A 84 -12.17 17.56 -10.98
N SER A 85 -11.26 17.76 -10.01
CA SER A 85 -10.86 19.09 -9.55
C SER A 85 -9.35 19.24 -9.61
N GLN A 86 -8.87 20.47 -9.82
CA GLN A 86 -7.45 20.80 -9.95
C GLN A 86 -7.03 21.75 -8.82
N GLU A 87 -7.17 21.25 -7.57
CA GLU A 87 -6.94 22.07 -6.38
C GLU A 87 -5.69 21.63 -5.62
N SER A 88 -4.81 22.59 -5.35
CA SER A 88 -3.61 22.38 -4.51
C SER A 88 -3.87 22.66 -3.03
N ASP A 89 -4.93 23.39 -2.72
CA ASP A 89 -5.36 23.79 -1.38
C ASP A 89 -6.56 22.96 -0.95
N LEU A 90 -6.41 22.16 0.10
CA LEU A 90 -7.48 21.31 0.62
C LEU A 90 -8.72 22.09 1.12
N ASP A 91 -8.56 23.36 1.47
CA ASP A 91 -9.69 24.18 1.90
C ASP A 91 -10.61 24.60 0.74
N LYS A 92 -10.18 24.36 -0.51
CA LYS A 92 -10.95 24.61 -1.74
C LYS A 92 -11.54 23.35 -2.37
N VAL A 93 -11.09 22.18 -1.92
CA VAL A 93 -11.62 20.90 -2.42
C VAL A 93 -13.01 20.67 -1.86
N CYS A 94 -13.90 20.10 -2.68
CA CYS A 94 -15.26 19.73 -2.27
C CYS A 94 -15.53 18.25 -2.62
N TRP A 95 -15.82 17.44 -1.62
CA TRP A 95 -16.13 16.01 -1.77
C TRP A 95 -17.65 15.78 -1.72
N THR A 96 -18.35 16.24 -2.74
CA THR A 96 -19.80 16.05 -2.80
C THR A 96 -20.14 14.56 -2.94
N ASN A 97 -21.00 14.06 -2.05
CA ASN A 97 -21.54 12.69 -2.11
C ASN A 97 -20.43 11.61 -2.06
N CYS A 98 -19.47 11.76 -1.15
CA CYS A 98 -18.34 10.88 -0.96
C CYS A 98 -18.36 10.23 0.42
N ASP A 99 -18.24 8.91 0.49
CA ASP A 99 -18.17 8.18 1.75
C ASP A 99 -16.72 8.15 2.28
N VAL A 100 -15.75 7.89 1.41
CA VAL A 100 -14.32 7.76 1.78
C VAL A 100 -13.43 8.55 0.85
N VAL A 101 -12.53 9.36 1.41
CA VAL A 101 -11.43 9.98 0.67
C VAL A 101 -10.14 9.19 0.88
N ILE A 102 -9.45 8.88 -0.20
CA ILE A 102 -8.08 8.35 -0.17
C ILE A 102 -7.12 9.51 -0.38
N GLU A 103 -6.34 9.85 0.64
CA GLU A 103 -5.26 10.84 0.53
C GLU A 103 -4.00 10.16 0.00
N ALA A 104 -3.68 10.37 -1.28
CA ALA A 104 -2.59 9.73 -2.00
C ALA A 104 -1.58 10.70 -2.62
N THR A 105 -1.57 11.98 -2.20
CA THR A 105 -0.62 12.98 -2.70
C THR A 105 0.78 12.82 -2.10
N GLY A 106 0.89 12.19 -0.93
CA GLY A 106 2.12 12.14 -0.14
C GLY A 106 2.54 13.47 0.50
N LYS A 107 1.69 14.51 0.42
CA LYS A 107 1.96 15.87 0.95
C LYS A 107 1.26 16.12 2.28
N PHE A 108 0.03 15.68 2.43
CA PHE A 108 -0.84 15.95 3.58
C PHE A 108 -0.81 14.76 4.55
N LEU A 109 0.10 14.83 5.53
CA LEU A 109 0.43 13.70 6.39
C LEU A 109 0.03 13.89 7.86
N THR A 110 -0.47 15.09 8.21
CA THR A 110 -0.87 15.39 9.58
C THR A 110 -2.37 15.20 9.79
N LYS A 111 -2.78 14.98 11.04
CA LYS A 111 -4.21 14.88 11.37
C LYS A 111 -4.99 16.14 11.01
N SER A 112 -4.36 17.32 11.18
CA SER A 112 -4.97 18.61 10.82
C SER A 112 -5.23 18.74 9.33
N ASP A 113 -4.30 18.27 8.49
CA ASP A 113 -4.51 18.26 7.04
C ASP A 113 -5.67 17.34 6.66
N LEU A 114 -5.69 16.12 7.20
CA LEU A 114 -6.70 15.12 6.87
C LEU A 114 -8.11 15.49 7.38
N GLN A 115 -8.20 16.27 8.46
CA GLN A 115 -9.47 16.83 8.93
C GLN A 115 -10.11 17.79 7.92
N LYS A 116 -9.31 18.39 7.01
CA LYS A 116 -9.86 19.24 5.93
C LYS A 116 -10.70 18.42 4.94
N HIS A 117 -10.33 17.17 4.66
CA HIS A 117 -11.18 16.29 3.85
C HIS A 117 -12.55 16.01 4.48
N LEU A 118 -12.60 15.83 5.80
CA LEU A 118 -13.86 15.66 6.51
C LEU A 118 -14.72 16.94 6.42
N LYS A 119 -14.10 18.12 6.57
CA LYS A 119 -14.80 19.41 6.40
C LYS A 119 -15.26 19.64 4.96
N ALA A 120 -14.53 19.11 3.99
CA ALA A 120 -14.85 19.17 2.57
C ALA A 120 -16.00 18.22 2.16
N GLY A 121 -16.52 17.38 3.07
CA GLY A 121 -17.69 16.53 2.86
C GLY A 121 -17.45 15.02 2.91
N ALA A 122 -16.22 14.55 3.10
CA ALA A 122 -15.95 13.14 3.27
C ALA A 122 -16.45 12.62 4.63
N SER A 123 -17.03 11.41 4.67
CA SER A 123 -17.39 10.76 5.93
C SER A 123 -16.17 10.17 6.63
N LYS A 124 -15.21 9.63 5.86
CA LYS A 124 -13.98 9.01 6.37
C LYS A 124 -12.79 9.30 5.45
N VAL A 125 -11.58 9.18 6.00
CA VAL A 125 -10.34 9.44 5.28
C VAL A 125 -9.34 8.31 5.52
N ILE A 126 -8.77 7.77 4.45
CA ILE A 126 -7.66 6.83 4.50
C ILE A 126 -6.41 7.51 3.94
N LEU A 127 -5.39 7.64 4.78
CA LEU A 127 -4.08 8.14 4.36
C LEU A 127 -3.27 7.02 3.71
N SER A 128 -2.82 7.23 2.48
CA SER A 128 -1.96 6.32 1.72
C SER A 128 -0.46 6.55 2.00
N ALA A 129 -0.10 6.80 3.24
CA ALA A 129 1.27 6.99 3.71
C ALA A 129 1.35 6.84 5.24
N PRO A 130 2.54 6.63 5.83
CA PRO A 130 2.72 6.75 7.26
C PRO A 130 2.44 8.19 7.71
N PRO A 131 1.67 8.39 8.79
CA PRO A 131 1.35 9.73 9.28
C PRO A 131 2.54 10.39 9.99
N ILE A 132 2.53 11.73 10.03
CA ILE A 132 3.38 12.50 10.92
C ILE A 132 2.71 12.57 12.30
N GLY A 133 3.45 12.18 13.34
CA GLY A 133 2.95 12.07 14.72
C GLY A 133 2.25 10.75 15.02
N ASP A 134 1.55 10.68 16.17
CA ASP A 134 0.96 9.45 16.71
C ASP A 134 -0.57 9.50 16.81
N SER A 135 -1.19 10.56 16.30
CA SER A 135 -2.63 10.81 16.45
C SER A 135 -3.51 10.09 15.42
N ILE A 136 -2.91 9.38 14.45
CA ILE A 136 -3.59 8.62 13.40
C ILE A 136 -3.17 7.16 13.53
N LYS A 137 -4.15 6.27 13.64
CA LYS A 137 -3.89 4.83 13.67
C LYS A 137 -3.36 4.35 12.33
N MET A 138 -2.26 3.63 12.34
CA MET A 138 -1.79 2.86 11.19
C MET A 138 -2.41 1.47 11.26
N ILE A 139 -3.12 1.09 10.22
CA ILE A 139 -3.78 -0.21 10.09
C ILE A 139 -3.05 -1.04 9.04
N VAL A 140 -2.62 -2.22 9.43
CA VAL A 140 -2.11 -3.27 8.56
C VAL A 140 -3.06 -4.45 8.68
N LEU A 141 -3.82 -4.70 7.62
CA LEU A 141 -4.84 -5.73 7.59
C LEU A 141 -4.22 -7.13 7.79
N GLY A 142 -4.86 -7.93 8.62
CA GLY A 142 -4.38 -9.24 9.04
C GLY A 142 -3.35 -9.20 10.17
N VAL A 143 -2.92 -7.99 10.60
CA VAL A 143 -1.92 -7.83 11.68
C VAL A 143 -2.51 -7.12 12.89
N ASN A 144 -3.01 -5.91 12.71
CA ASN A 144 -3.53 -5.08 13.79
C ASN A 144 -4.90 -4.46 13.50
N ASP A 145 -5.62 -4.93 12.52
CA ASP A 145 -6.93 -4.39 12.14
C ASP A 145 -8.01 -4.53 13.24
N SER A 146 -7.76 -5.35 14.26
CA SER A 146 -8.60 -5.42 15.47
C SER A 146 -8.66 -4.13 16.28
N ILE A 147 -7.67 -3.22 16.11
CA ILE A 147 -7.70 -1.90 16.78
C ILE A 147 -8.62 -0.89 16.10
N LEU A 148 -9.11 -1.20 14.88
CA LEU A 148 -10.00 -0.34 14.12
C LEU A 148 -11.38 -0.31 14.79
N LYS A 149 -11.92 0.91 14.96
CA LYS A 149 -13.25 1.16 15.54
C LYS A 149 -14.13 1.87 14.51
N SER A 150 -15.43 1.67 14.57
CA SER A 150 -16.40 2.39 13.73
C SER A 150 -16.33 3.92 13.88
N SER A 151 -15.88 4.39 15.05
CA SER A 151 -15.66 5.82 15.35
C SER A 151 -14.36 6.40 14.75
N ASP A 152 -13.49 5.58 14.15
CA ASP A 152 -12.27 6.07 13.51
C ASP A 152 -12.64 6.71 12.17
N LEU A 153 -12.56 8.02 12.11
CA LEU A 153 -12.85 8.78 10.88
C LEU A 153 -11.60 8.96 9.99
N ILE A 154 -10.41 8.87 10.57
CA ILE A 154 -9.14 9.04 9.88
C ILE A 154 -8.21 7.91 10.29
N VAL A 155 -7.74 7.13 9.30
CA VAL A 155 -6.76 6.07 9.51
C VAL A 155 -5.68 6.13 8.43
N SER A 156 -4.59 5.44 8.63
CA SER A 156 -3.51 5.28 7.65
C SER A 156 -3.35 3.81 7.29
N ASN A 157 -3.14 3.51 6.01
CA ASN A 157 -2.75 2.19 5.51
C ASN A 157 -1.22 1.95 5.63
N ALA A 158 -0.50 2.77 6.41
CA ALA A 158 0.95 2.75 6.55
C ALA A 158 1.67 2.87 5.18
N SER A 159 2.67 2.02 4.91
CA SER A 159 3.39 1.98 3.63
C SER A 159 3.37 0.58 3.02
N CYS A 160 3.74 0.47 1.74
CA CYS A 160 3.89 -0.82 1.06
C CYS A 160 4.88 -1.73 1.78
N THR A 161 6.04 -1.22 2.18
CA THR A 161 7.04 -1.97 2.95
C THR A 161 6.52 -2.37 4.33
N THR A 162 5.76 -1.50 5.01
CA THR A 162 5.16 -1.85 6.31
C THR A 162 4.14 -2.98 6.15
N ASN A 163 3.33 -2.96 5.10
CA ASN A 163 2.37 -4.02 4.80
C ASN A 163 3.06 -5.35 4.46
N SER A 164 4.23 -5.31 3.82
CA SER A 164 5.04 -6.52 3.57
C SER A 164 5.71 -7.04 4.84
N ALA A 165 6.34 -6.17 5.63
CA ALA A 165 7.15 -6.58 6.79
C ALA A 165 6.32 -7.00 8.02
N ALA A 166 5.20 -6.32 8.29
CA ALA A 166 4.46 -6.54 9.53
C ALA A 166 3.91 -7.98 9.68
N PRO A 167 3.31 -8.62 8.66
CA PRO A 167 2.91 -10.02 8.78
C PRO A 167 4.10 -10.97 8.96
N MET A 168 5.27 -10.67 8.36
CA MET A 168 6.49 -11.45 8.58
C MET A 168 6.92 -11.40 10.05
N VAL A 169 6.97 -10.19 10.63
CA VAL A 169 7.31 -9.98 12.03
C VAL A 169 6.30 -10.68 12.94
N GLN A 170 5.00 -10.52 12.69
CA GLN A 170 3.94 -11.13 13.49
C GLN A 170 4.06 -12.66 13.54
N LEU A 171 4.27 -13.29 12.37
CA LEU A 171 4.36 -14.75 12.28
C LEU A 171 5.60 -15.28 13.02
N ILE A 172 6.77 -14.67 12.81
CA ILE A 172 7.99 -15.09 13.51
C ILE A 172 7.88 -14.87 15.03
N ASP A 173 7.33 -13.73 15.46
CA ASP A 173 7.16 -13.45 16.89
C ASP A 173 6.17 -14.41 17.54
N THR A 174 5.05 -14.68 16.88
CA THR A 174 4.02 -15.60 17.42
C THR A 174 4.55 -17.01 17.66
N PHE A 175 5.33 -17.56 16.73
CA PHE A 175 5.73 -18.96 16.79
C PHE A 175 7.08 -19.19 17.49
N PHE A 176 8.03 -18.27 17.31
CA PHE A 176 9.40 -18.44 17.80
C PHE A 176 9.79 -17.40 18.85
N GLY A 177 9.00 -16.33 19.01
CA GLY A 177 9.33 -15.17 19.84
C GLY A 177 10.50 -14.39 19.24
N VAL A 178 10.41 -13.07 19.20
CA VAL A 178 11.48 -12.20 18.68
C VAL A 178 12.15 -11.49 19.85
N GLU A 179 13.49 -11.48 19.87
CA GLU A 179 14.30 -10.62 20.73
C GLU A 179 14.61 -9.32 20.00
N GLN A 180 15.14 -9.43 18.79
CA GLN A 180 15.54 -8.30 17.94
C GLN A 180 15.24 -8.61 16.48
N ALA A 181 14.99 -7.57 15.67
CA ALA A 181 14.83 -7.70 14.23
C ALA A 181 15.49 -6.54 13.49
N TYR A 182 16.05 -6.82 12.31
CA TYR A 182 16.56 -5.79 11.41
C TYR A 182 15.93 -5.95 10.04
N ILE A 183 15.22 -4.91 9.59
CA ILE A 183 14.50 -4.88 8.32
C ILE A 183 15.34 -4.15 7.28
N THR A 184 15.66 -4.82 6.18
CA THR A 184 16.23 -4.19 4.99
C THR A 184 15.21 -4.28 3.86
N THR A 185 14.78 -3.16 3.30
CA THR A 185 13.98 -3.17 2.07
C THR A 185 14.85 -2.86 0.87
N ILE A 186 14.89 -3.78 -0.10
CA ILE A 186 15.47 -3.57 -1.42
C ILE A 186 14.29 -3.11 -2.30
N HIS A 187 14.22 -1.82 -2.52
CA HIS A 187 13.00 -1.18 -3.02
C HIS A 187 13.21 -0.61 -4.41
N SER A 188 12.25 -0.80 -5.29
CA SER A 188 12.20 -0.13 -6.59
C SER A 188 12.30 1.39 -6.43
N TYR A 189 12.80 2.09 -7.45
CA TYR A 189 12.77 3.55 -7.43
C TYR A 189 11.31 4.07 -7.49
N THR A 190 11.09 5.25 -6.96
CA THR A 190 9.78 5.91 -6.94
C THR A 190 9.90 7.33 -7.50
N THR A 191 8.79 8.04 -7.65
CA THR A 191 8.75 9.44 -8.09
C THR A 191 9.54 10.41 -7.19
N ASP A 192 9.94 9.99 -5.99
CA ASP A 192 10.86 10.72 -5.11
C ASP A 192 12.32 10.72 -5.64
N GLN A 193 12.61 9.91 -6.67
CA GLN A 193 13.93 9.79 -7.29
C GLN A 193 13.88 10.24 -8.75
N SER A 194 14.81 11.13 -9.11
CA SER A 194 14.92 11.66 -10.47
C SER A 194 15.72 10.73 -11.39
N LEU A 195 15.50 10.85 -12.70
CA LEU A 195 16.29 10.13 -13.71
C LEU A 195 17.72 10.64 -13.79
N HIS A 196 17.94 11.94 -13.56
CA HIS A 196 19.26 12.59 -13.48
C HIS A 196 19.50 13.14 -12.09
N ASP A 197 20.78 13.47 -11.78
CA ASP A 197 21.18 14.11 -10.53
C ASP A 197 20.39 15.42 -10.35
N THR A 198 19.71 15.54 -9.21
CA THR A 198 18.83 16.68 -8.89
C THR A 198 18.90 16.97 -7.39
N PRO A 199 18.82 18.24 -6.97
CA PRO A 199 18.82 18.58 -5.54
C PRO A 199 17.74 17.83 -4.76
N HIS A 200 18.14 17.16 -3.69
CA HIS A 200 17.28 16.43 -2.77
C HIS A 200 17.80 16.56 -1.34
N LYS A 201 16.93 16.58 -0.33
CA LYS A 201 17.32 16.66 1.10
C LYS A 201 18.19 15.48 1.57
N ASP A 202 17.97 14.29 1.02
CA ASP A 202 18.87 13.14 1.16
C ASP A 202 19.82 13.16 -0.03
N LEU A 203 21.12 13.42 0.22
CA LEU A 203 22.14 13.56 -0.82
C LEU A 203 22.36 12.27 -1.63
N ARG A 204 22.05 11.10 -1.09
CA ARG A 204 22.10 9.85 -1.83
C ARG A 204 20.93 9.72 -2.81
N ARG A 205 19.72 10.18 -2.43
CA ARG A 205 18.56 10.24 -3.33
C ARG A 205 18.66 11.37 -4.36
N ALA A 206 19.59 12.31 -4.20
CA ALA A 206 19.90 13.31 -5.21
C ALA A 206 20.52 12.73 -6.48
N ARG A 207 20.97 11.47 -6.44
CA ARG A 207 21.62 10.79 -7.57
C ARG A 207 20.60 10.06 -8.43
N ALA A 208 20.97 9.85 -9.71
CA ALA A 208 20.15 9.20 -10.74
C ALA A 208 19.65 7.82 -10.30
N GLY A 209 18.34 7.71 -10.06
CA GLY A 209 17.71 6.52 -9.49
C GLY A 209 17.74 5.29 -10.38
N ALA A 210 17.72 5.47 -11.70
CA ALA A 210 17.74 4.39 -12.69
C ALA A 210 19.15 3.84 -12.97
N LEU A 211 20.20 4.45 -12.39
CA LEU A 211 21.61 4.08 -12.61
C LEU A 211 22.35 3.61 -11.35
N SER A 212 21.72 3.75 -10.18
CA SER A 212 22.45 3.62 -8.91
C SER A 212 21.71 2.76 -7.89
N ILE A 213 22.48 1.97 -7.13
CA ILE A 213 22.04 1.40 -5.86
C ILE A 213 22.18 2.48 -4.80
N ILE A 214 21.07 2.88 -4.16
CA ILE A 214 21.03 4.03 -3.25
C ILE A 214 20.65 3.57 -1.84
N PRO A 215 21.61 3.41 -0.91
CA PRO A 215 21.30 3.22 0.51
C PRO A 215 20.64 4.46 1.08
N THR A 216 19.56 4.29 1.83
CA THR A 216 18.80 5.40 2.40
C THR A 216 18.05 4.94 3.66
N THR A 217 17.41 5.87 4.33
CA THR A 217 16.53 5.56 5.44
C THR A 217 15.19 5.01 4.94
N THR A 218 14.52 4.20 5.76
CA THR A 218 13.13 3.79 5.55
C THR A 218 12.28 4.13 6.78
N GLY A 219 11.09 4.66 6.53
CA GLY A 219 10.10 4.83 7.59
C GLY A 219 9.43 3.53 8.03
N ALA A 220 9.63 2.44 7.27
CA ALA A 220 8.94 1.18 7.52
C ALA A 220 9.35 0.53 8.84
N ALA A 221 10.65 0.48 9.17
CA ALA A 221 11.11 -0.06 10.44
C ALA A 221 10.49 0.69 11.62
N LYS A 222 10.46 2.03 11.56
CA LYS A 222 9.78 2.86 12.59
C LYS A 222 8.28 2.59 12.66
N ALA A 223 7.62 2.38 11.52
CA ALA A 223 6.19 2.06 11.49
C ALA A 223 5.92 0.67 12.09
N VAL A 224 6.73 -0.34 11.74
CA VAL A 224 6.63 -1.69 12.31
C VAL A 224 6.91 -1.68 13.82
N SER A 225 7.90 -0.92 14.30
CA SER A 225 8.16 -0.76 15.74
C SER A 225 6.97 -0.15 16.50
N LYS A 226 6.18 0.74 15.87
CA LYS A 226 4.94 1.26 16.48
C LYS A 226 3.82 0.23 16.54
N ILE A 227 3.78 -0.70 15.59
CA ILE A 227 2.81 -1.80 15.56
C ILE A 227 3.19 -2.87 16.60
N PHE A 228 4.48 -3.12 16.78
CA PHE A 228 5.03 -4.09 17.74
C PHE A 228 5.93 -3.39 18.78
N PRO A 229 5.36 -2.60 19.71
CA PRO A 229 6.14 -1.77 20.64
C PRO A 229 6.95 -2.57 21.66
N HIS A 230 6.72 -3.86 21.78
CA HIS A 230 7.46 -4.78 22.65
C HIS A 230 8.71 -5.37 21.99
N LEU A 231 8.94 -5.08 20.69
CA LEU A 231 10.09 -5.59 19.93
C LEU A 231 11.11 -4.50 19.65
N GLU A 232 12.39 -4.86 19.70
CA GLU A 232 13.49 -4.02 19.25
C GLU A 232 13.69 -4.22 17.75
N ILE A 233 13.29 -3.23 16.94
CA ILE A 233 13.32 -3.31 15.48
C ILE A 233 14.09 -2.14 14.89
N GLY A 234 15.18 -2.45 14.19
CA GLY A 234 15.93 -1.52 13.34
C GLY A 234 15.67 -1.74 11.85
N GLY A 235 16.21 -0.85 11.03
CA GLY A 235 16.14 -1.10 9.58
C GLY A 235 16.64 0.05 8.71
N CYS A 236 16.86 -0.30 7.43
CA CYS A 236 17.29 0.63 6.38
C CYS A 236 16.57 0.31 5.05
N GLY A 237 16.73 1.21 4.08
CA GLY A 237 16.26 1.01 2.71
C GLY A 237 17.41 1.06 1.72
N ILE A 238 17.30 0.28 0.66
CA ILE A 238 18.21 0.31 -0.49
C ILE A 238 17.33 0.48 -1.73
N ARG A 239 17.45 1.63 -2.42
CA ARG A 239 16.80 1.81 -3.72
C ARG A 239 17.64 1.17 -4.81
N VAL A 240 16.98 0.47 -5.71
CA VAL A 240 17.60 -0.22 -6.85
C VAL A 240 16.97 0.24 -8.17
N PRO A 241 17.71 0.13 -9.31
CA PRO A 241 17.27 0.63 -10.59
C PRO A 241 16.25 -0.31 -11.28
N VAL A 242 15.17 -0.66 -10.57
CA VAL A 242 14.01 -1.37 -11.11
C VAL A 242 12.74 -0.56 -10.86
N PRO A 243 11.78 -0.56 -11.80
CA PRO A 243 10.62 0.32 -11.72
C PRO A 243 9.53 -0.15 -10.75
N ASN A 244 9.43 -1.44 -10.49
CA ASN A 244 8.48 -2.08 -9.59
C ASN A 244 8.97 -3.48 -9.19
N GLY A 245 8.38 -4.07 -8.17
CA GLY A 245 8.83 -5.33 -7.59
C GLY A 245 9.93 -5.10 -6.55
N SER A 246 9.54 -5.01 -5.30
CA SER A 246 10.43 -4.75 -4.15
C SER A 246 10.56 -6.01 -3.30
N LEU A 247 11.60 -6.03 -2.46
CA LEU A 247 11.91 -7.14 -1.57
C LEU A 247 12.08 -6.63 -0.14
N THR A 248 11.52 -7.36 0.81
CA THR A 248 11.76 -7.19 2.24
C THR A 248 12.62 -8.33 2.75
N ASP A 249 13.77 -8.02 3.28
CA ASP A 249 14.73 -8.91 3.92
C ASP A 249 14.74 -8.61 5.42
N ILE A 250 14.39 -9.59 6.25
CA ILE A 250 14.39 -9.41 7.70
C ILE A 250 15.27 -10.47 8.36
N THR A 251 16.20 -10.00 9.16
CA THR A 251 17.00 -10.85 10.06
C THR A 251 16.48 -10.69 11.48
N PHE A 252 16.15 -11.81 12.11
CA PHE A 252 15.67 -11.89 13.49
C PHE A 252 16.68 -12.58 14.38
N VAL A 253 16.69 -12.20 15.67
CA VAL A 253 17.16 -13.02 16.77
C VAL A 253 15.94 -13.55 17.50
N VAL A 254 15.72 -14.87 17.47
CA VAL A 254 14.52 -15.51 18.05
C VAL A 254 14.80 -16.11 19.42
N LYS A 255 13.77 -16.22 20.25
CA LYS A 255 13.87 -16.81 21.61
C LYS A 255 13.98 -18.33 21.56
N LYS A 256 13.23 -18.97 20.64
CA LYS A 256 13.18 -20.43 20.50
C LYS A 256 13.97 -20.86 19.26
N ASN A 257 14.80 -21.89 19.40
CA ASN A 257 15.45 -22.50 18.23
C ASN A 257 14.40 -23.03 17.25
N CYS A 258 14.70 -22.91 15.97
CA CYS A 258 13.84 -23.41 14.89
C CYS A 258 14.71 -23.94 13.74
N THR A 259 14.06 -24.63 12.80
CA THR A 259 14.66 -25.09 11.54
C THR A 259 14.06 -24.32 10.36
N ILE A 260 14.69 -24.37 9.19
CA ILE A 260 14.19 -23.78 7.94
C ILE A 260 12.79 -24.33 7.64
N GLU A 261 12.58 -25.63 7.77
CA GLU A 261 11.31 -26.32 7.49
C GLU A 261 10.20 -25.84 8.44
N GLN A 262 10.53 -25.59 9.71
CA GLN A 262 9.55 -25.05 10.67
C GLN A 262 9.15 -23.63 10.31
N VAL A 263 10.11 -22.76 9.96
CA VAL A 263 9.84 -21.41 9.51
C VAL A 263 8.98 -21.43 8.23
N ASN A 264 9.39 -22.16 7.21
CA ASN A 264 8.67 -22.25 5.94
C ASN A 264 7.24 -22.76 6.12
N ARG A 265 7.04 -23.77 7.00
CA ARG A 265 5.72 -24.29 7.32
C ARG A 265 4.80 -23.24 7.94
N VAL A 266 5.31 -22.39 8.82
CA VAL A 266 4.51 -21.30 9.42
C VAL A 266 3.94 -20.39 8.34
N PHE A 267 4.76 -19.98 7.35
CA PHE A 267 4.31 -19.12 6.25
C PHE A 267 3.38 -19.86 5.28
N LEU A 268 3.66 -21.12 4.95
CA LEU A 268 2.79 -21.94 4.12
C LEU A 268 1.39 -22.10 4.73
N GLU A 269 1.30 -22.39 6.03
CA GLU A 269 0.02 -22.51 6.73
C GLU A 269 -0.68 -21.16 6.86
N ALA A 270 0.04 -20.10 7.14
CA ALA A 270 -0.52 -18.74 7.22
C ALA A 270 -1.10 -18.31 5.88
N SER A 271 -0.43 -18.57 4.75
CA SER A 271 -0.88 -18.24 3.40
C SER A 271 -2.17 -18.97 2.99
N LYS A 272 -2.44 -20.12 3.56
CA LYS A 272 -3.66 -20.92 3.28
C LYS A 272 -4.82 -20.61 4.23
N ASN A 273 -4.53 -20.06 5.40
CA ASN A 273 -5.51 -19.91 6.50
C ASN A 273 -5.60 -18.46 7.01
N SER A 274 -4.87 -18.13 8.07
CA SER A 274 -5.04 -16.86 8.81
C SER A 274 -4.69 -15.61 8.02
N HIS A 275 -3.76 -15.71 7.09
CA HIS A 275 -3.27 -14.59 6.29
C HIS A 275 -3.48 -14.78 4.78
N LYS A 276 -4.39 -15.68 4.37
CA LYS A 276 -4.61 -16.07 2.95
C LYS A 276 -4.86 -14.89 2.00
N ASN A 277 -5.37 -13.76 2.50
CA ASN A 277 -5.65 -12.57 1.69
C ASN A 277 -4.47 -11.59 1.64
N TYR A 278 -3.42 -11.81 2.44
CA TYR A 278 -2.34 -10.85 2.65
C TYR A 278 -0.96 -11.43 2.41
N VAL A 279 -0.79 -12.73 2.67
CA VAL A 279 0.48 -13.46 2.52
C VAL A 279 0.31 -14.56 1.50
N SER A 280 1.20 -14.59 0.52
CA SER A 280 1.38 -15.69 -0.43
C SER A 280 2.70 -16.40 -0.15
N TYR A 281 2.89 -17.57 -0.72
CA TYR A 281 4.05 -18.42 -0.51
C TYR A 281 4.55 -18.95 -1.86
N THR A 282 5.86 -18.96 -2.07
CA THR A 282 6.48 -19.55 -3.25
C THR A 282 7.71 -20.40 -2.90
N GLU A 283 7.92 -21.42 -3.70
CA GLU A 283 9.16 -22.22 -3.78
C GLU A 283 9.84 -22.06 -5.13
N ASP A 284 9.33 -21.19 -6.01
CA ASP A 284 9.91 -20.91 -7.32
C ASP A 284 11.07 -19.91 -7.20
N PRO A 285 12.12 -20.04 -8.01
CA PRO A 285 13.26 -19.13 -8.02
C PRO A 285 12.93 -17.83 -8.77
N ILE A 286 12.01 -17.03 -8.21
CA ILE A 286 11.51 -15.79 -8.81
C ILE A 286 12.43 -14.60 -8.56
N VAL A 287 12.25 -13.56 -9.37
CA VAL A 287 12.93 -12.27 -9.25
C VAL A 287 11.92 -11.12 -9.29
N SER A 288 12.38 -9.89 -9.11
CA SER A 288 11.50 -8.72 -8.95
C SER A 288 10.46 -8.52 -10.06
N ILE A 289 10.78 -8.87 -11.31
CA ILE A 289 9.85 -8.68 -12.44
C ILE A 289 8.66 -9.65 -12.38
N ASP A 290 8.84 -10.83 -11.79
CA ASP A 290 7.81 -11.86 -11.67
C ASP A 290 6.73 -11.48 -10.64
N VAL A 291 7.04 -10.50 -9.80
CA VAL A 291 6.16 -10.02 -8.72
C VAL A 291 5.20 -8.94 -9.19
N VAL A 292 5.44 -8.34 -10.35
CA VAL A 292 4.59 -7.28 -10.92
C VAL A 292 3.18 -7.81 -11.15
N GLY A 293 2.19 -7.13 -10.59
CA GLY A 293 0.78 -7.55 -10.61
C GLY A 293 0.36 -8.44 -9.43
N ASN A 294 1.29 -8.86 -8.55
CA ASN A 294 0.93 -9.63 -7.36
C ASN A 294 0.13 -8.77 -6.38
N THR A 295 -1.03 -9.28 -5.96
CA THR A 295 -1.98 -8.57 -5.09
C THR A 295 -1.72 -8.75 -3.60
N SER A 296 -0.84 -9.68 -3.21
CA SER A 296 -0.50 -9.93 -1.81
C SER A 296 0.38 -8.81 -1.25
N SER A 297 0.28 -8.57 0.05
CA SER A 297 1.19 -7.66 0.76
C SER A 297 2.59 -8.22 0.88
N CYS A 298 2.69 -9.56 1.00
CA CYS A 298 3.91 -10.31 1.25
C CYS A 298 3.83 -11.63 0.46
N LEU A 299 4.71 -11.81 -0.52
CA LEU A 299 4.95 -13.10 -1.18
C LEU A 299 6.23 -13.70 -0.58
N PHE A 300 6.04 -14.59 0.39
CA PHE A 300 7.15 -15.22 1.12
C PHE A 300 7.91 -16.17 0.19
N ASP A 301 9.23 -16.04 0.16
CA ASP A 301 10.14 -16.87 -0.63
C ASP A 301 10.81 -17.91 0.26
N ALA A 302 10.35 -19.14 0.16
CA ALA A 302 10.81 -20.23 1.02
C ALA A 302 12.25 -20.67 0.73
N GLN A 303 12.75 -20.45 -0.51
CA GLN A 303 14.11 -20.82 -0.88
C GLN A 303 15.16 -19.88 -0.24
N LEU A 304 14.76 -18.67 0.17
CA LEU A 304 15.65 -17.68 0.75
C LEU A 304 15.66 -17.70 2.29
N THR A 305 14.94 -18.64 2.92
CA THR A 305 14.98 -18.81 4.37
C THR A 305 16.33 -19.37 4.82
N SER A 306 16.91 -18.74 5.83
CA SER A 306 18.17 -19.19 6.44
C SER A 306 18.08 -19.16 7.96
N VAL A 307 18.63 -20.19 8.61
CA VAL A 307 18.67 -20.31 10.07
C VAL A 307 20.10 -20.63 10.51
N LEU A 308 20.62 -19.78 11.40
CA LEU A 308 21.94 -19.95 12.00
C LEU A 308 21.83 -19.80 13.53
N GLY A 309 21.66 -20.91 14.23
CA GLY A 309 21.36 -20.91 15.67
C GLY A 309 20.03 -20.18 15.96
N LYS A 310 20.07 -19.08 16.69
CA LYS A 310 18.91 -18.21 16.95
C LYS A 310 18.72 -17.10 15.90
N MET A 311 19.62 -16.99 14.95
CA MET A 311 19.47 -16.01 13.86
C MET A 311 18.64 -16.63 12.74
N VAL A 312 17.51 -16.00 12.43
CA VAL A 312 16.59 -16.39 11.36
C VAL A 312 16.52 -15.27 10.35
N LYS A 313 16.81 -15.59 9.09
CA LYS A 313 16.66 -14.67 7.98
C LYS A 313 15.55 -15.15 7.06
N ILE A 314 14.61 -14.27 6.74
CA ILE A 314 13.53 -14.52 5.78
C ILE A 314 13.41 -13.39 4.78
N VAL A 315 12.92 -13.73 3.61
CA VAL A 315 12.75 -12.80 2.50
C VAL A 315 11.33 -12.89 1.97
N SER A 316 10.77 -11.75 1.62
CA SER A 316 9.52 -11.70 0.86
C SER A 316 9.58 -10.66 -0.26
N TRP A 317 8.86 -10.95 -1.33
CA TRP A 317 8.62 -10.06 -2.44
C TRP A 317 7.30 -9.32 -2.28
N TYR A 318 7.17 -8.16 -2.90
CA TYR A 318 5.90 -7.44 -3.00
C TYR A 318 5.87 -6.49 -4.19
N ASP A 319 4.73 -6.47 -4.89
CA ASP A 319 4.45 -5.37 -5.81
C ASP A 319 4.11 -4.13 -4.97
N ASN A 320 5.02 -3.17 -4.93
CA ASN A 320 4.88 -1.99 -4.08
C ASN A 320 3.77 -1.03 -4.52
N GLU A 321 3.18 -1.24 -5.68
CA GLU A 321 2.02 -0.49 -6.20
C GLU A 321 0.75 -1.34 -6.12
N THR A 322 0.67 -2.48 -6.83
CA THR A 322 -0.54 -3.33 -6.88
C THR A 322 -0.87 -3.94 -5.53
N GLY A 323 0.09 -4.57 -4.85
CA GLY A 323 -0.14 -5.17 -3.54
C GLY A 323 -0.61 -4.14 -2.52
N TYR A 324 0.03 -2.97 -2.50
CA TYR A 324 -0.34 -1.88 -1.60
C TYR A 324 -1.71 -1.25 -1.93
N ALA A 325 -2.01 -1.03 -3.22
CA ALA A 325 -3.29 -0.47 -3.64
C ALA A 325 -4.45 -1.45 -3.34
N ASN A 326 -4.23 -2.76 -3.43
CA ASN A 326 -5.21 -3.75 -2.97
C ASN A 326 -5.48 -3.64 -1.46
N ARG A 327 -4.47 -3.37 -0.62
CA ARG A 327 -4.69 -3.13 0.83
C ARG A 327 -5.48 -1.85 1.09
N LEU A 328 -5.26 -0.79 0.31
CA LEU A 328 -6.12 0.40 0.37
C LEU A 328 -7.57 0.05 0.02
N ALA A 329 -7.80 -0.70 -1.06
CA ALA A 329 -9.12 -1.12 -1.48
C ALA A 329 -9.82 -2.00 -0.41
N ASP A 330 -9.10 -2.93 0.21
CA ASP A 330 -9.64 -3.76 1.29
C ASP A 330 -9.97 -2.92 2.54
N LEU A 331 -9.14 -1.93 2.86
CA LEU A 331 -9.35 -1.06 4.01
C LEU A 331 -10.58 -0.16 3.84
N ILE A 332 -10.95 0.22 2.60
CA ILE A 332 -12.20 0.93 2.30
C ILE A 332 -13.41 0.15 2.80
N PHE A 333 -13.47 -1.15 2.52
CA PHE A 333 -14.56 -1.99 3.03
C PHE A 333 -14.51 -2.16 4.56
N ARG A 334 -13.32 -2.22 5.11
CA ARG A 334 -13.13 -2.49 6.54
C ARG A 334 -13.46 -1.29 7.42
N ILE A 335 -13.27 -0.07 6.92
CA ILE A 335 -13.55 1.16 7.68
C ILE A 335 -15.02 1.57 7.59
N ASN A 336 -15.73 1.19 6.53
CA ASN A 336 -17.14 1.46 6.34
C ASN A 336 -18.03 0.44 7.05
#